data_02c7225791a3bdfa66d1f757a1ee654a
#
_entry.id   02c7225791a3bdfa66d1f757a1ee654a
#
_cell.length_a   1.000
_cell.length_b   1.000
_cell.length_c   1.000
_cell.angle_alpha   90.00
_cell.angle_beta   90.00
_cell.angle_gamma   90.00
#
_symmetry.space_group_name_H-M   'P 1'
#
loop_
_entity.id
_entity.type
_entity.pdbx_description
1 polymer ?
#
loop_
_entity_poly.entity_id
_entity_poly.type
_entity_poly.pdbx_seq_one_letter_code
_entity_poly.pdbx_strand_id
1 'polypeptide(L)'
;MKTMKFILACVLLLSPLLCQAQKNLFNKYNDMKGVSSVYISKAMMELNPNLFMKDLYIGKVAEHLNSVQVLSTHDNKVREEMAKDIRSLVQSSKYELLMKQKSTVSGSEVYVNRKGSKVKELIMVMNGASSLKFVYMEGDMTTDDIKKLMLYQSTSQNFIISGDLFYANNKPV
;
A
#
# COMPACT_ATOMS: atom_id res chain seq x y z
N MET A 1 -40.85 -18.65 11.04
CA MET A 1 -40.29 -17.44 11.67
C MET A 1 -39.04 -17.68 12.54
N LYS A 2 -38.87 -18.80 13.23
CA LYS A 2 -37.67 -19.10 14.04
C LYS A 2 -36.43 -19.37 13.18
N THR A 3 -36.54 -20.09 12.08
CA THR A 3 -35.42 -20.40 11.14
C THR A 3 -34.83 -19.15 10.46
N MET A 4 -35.69 -18.19 10.11
CA MET A 4 -35.23 -16.94 9.45
C MET A 4 -34.44 -16.05 10.43
N LYS A 5 -34.74 -16.05 11.71
CA LYS A 5 -33.99 -15.35 12.76
C LYS A 5 -32.62 -16.00 13.02
N PHE A 6 -32.53 -17.32 12.90
CA PHE A 6 -31.23 -18.04 13.01
C PHE A 6 -30.31 -17.76 11.83
N ILE A 7 -30.84 -17.70 10.61
CA ILE A 7 -30.07 -17.37 9.40
C ILE A 7 -29.53 -15.94 9.48
N LEU A 8 -30.37 -14.99 9.94
CA LEU A 8 -29.96 -13.60 10.13
C LEU A 8 -28.87 -13.44 11.21
N ALA A 9 -28.97 -14.20 12.30
CA ALA A 9 -27.95 -14.22 13.36
C ALA A 9 -26.62 -14.83 12.89
N CYS A 10 -26.64 -15.88 12.07
CA CYS A 10 -25.42 -16.48 11.49
C CYS A 10 -24.71 -15.52 10.50
N VAL A 11 -25.46 -14.75 9.70
CA VAL A 11 -24.88 -13.76 8.77
C VAL A 11 -24.20 -12.61 9.52
N LEU A 12 -24.74 -12.19 10.67
CA LEU A 12 -24.14 -11.15 11.52
C LEU A 12 -22.86 -11.61 12.26
N LEU A 13 -22.71 -12.91 12.50
CA LEU A 13 -21.52 -13.46 13.17
C LEU A 13 -20.34 -13.71 12.21
N LEU A 14 -20.56 -13.74 10.89
CA LEU A 14 -19.51 -13.94 9.88
C LEU A 14 -18.83 -12.63 9.41
N SER A 15 -19.37 -11.48 9.79
CA SER A 15 -18.86 -10.18 9.32
C SER A 15 -17.51 -9.69 9.91
N PRO A 16 -17.00 -10.15 11.06
CA PRO A 16 -15.69 -9.66 11.56
C PRO A 16 -14.46 -10.34 10.95
N LEU A 17 -14.62 -11.41 10.16
CA LEU A 17 -13.50 -12.19 9.66
C LEU A 17 -12.78 -11.59 8.43
N LEU A 18 -13.34 -10.55 7.81
CA LEU A 18 -12.80 -9.96 6.57
C LEU A 18 -11.77 -8.84 6.78
N CYS A 19 -11.51 -8.44 8.02
CA CYS A 19 -10.65 -7.27 8.32
C CYS A 19 -9.18 -7.60 8.62
N GLN A 20 -8.73 -8.86 8.47
CA GLN A 20 -7.39 -9.28 8.92
C GLN A 20 -6.41 -9.65 7.81
N ALA A 21 -6.80 -9.57 6.54
CA ALA A 21 -5.95 -10.07 5.45
C ALA A 21 -4.61 -9.30 5.30
N GLN A 22 -4.57 -8.00 5.62
CA GLN A 22 -3.34 -7.20 5.50
C GLN A 22 -2.33 -7.50 6.61
N LYS A 23 -2.80 -7.60 7.85
CA LYS A 23 -1.95 -8.00 8.99
C LYS A 23 -1.37 -9.39 8.77
N ASN A 24 -2.15 -10.27 8.13
CA ASN A 24 -1.70 -11.60 7.78
C ASN A 24 -0.58 -11.59 6.72
N LEU A 25 -0.64 -10.71 5.72
CA LEU A 25 0.41 -10.61 4.70
C LEU A 25 1.74 -10.16 5.32
N PHE A 26 1.75 -9.06 6.07
CA PHE A 26 2.96 -8.58 6.73
C PHE A 26 3.52 -9.64 7.69
N ASN A 27 2.69 -10.22 8.55
CA ASN A 27 3.09 -11.24 9.51
C ASN A 27 3.61 -12.51 8.83
N LYS A 28 3.09 -12.87 7.65
CA LYS A 28 3.59 -14.02 6.88
C LYS A 28 5.01 -13.81 6.38
N TYR A 29 5.36 -12.59 5.98
CA TYR A 29 6.60 -12.31 5.26
C TYR A 29 7.65 -11.56 6.10
N ASN A 30 7.30 -10.92 7.21
CA ASN A 30 8.21 -10.05 7.98
C ASN A 30 9.47 -10.77 8.49
N ASP A 31 9.36 -12.06 8.82
CA ASP A 31 10.47 -12.88 9.33
C ASP A 31 11.00 -13.88 8.29
N MET A 32 10.50 -13.81 7.04
CA MET A 32 10.87 -14.76 6.00
C MET A 32 12.27 -14.46 5.45
N LYS A 33 13.11 -15.49 5.33
CA LYS A 33 14.44 -15.37 4.71
C LYS A 33 14.31 -14.83 3.27
N GLY A 34 15.12 -13.84 2.93
CA GLY A 34 15.09 -13.19 1.62
C GLY A 34 14.08 -12.03 1.51
N VAL A 35 13.41 -11.70 2.61
CA VAL A 35 12.54 -10.52 2.72
C VAL A 35 13.17 -9.49 3.65
N SER A 36 13.18 -8.25 3.22
CA SER A 36 13.43 -7.09 4.09
C SER A 36 12.10 -6.51 4.51
N SER A 37 11.91 -6.32 5.81
CA SER A 37 10.68 -5.78 6.38
C SER A 37 10.95 -4.53 7.21
N VAL A 38 10.04 -3.56 7.14
CA VAL A 38 10.06 -2.36 7.99
C VAL A 38 8.65 -2.11 8.50
N TYR A 39 8.53 -1.86 9.80
CA TYR A 39 7.30 -1.40 10.44
C TYR A 39 7.55 -0.05 11.12
N ILE A 40 6.74 0.95 10.81
CA ILE A 40 6.79 2.28 11.42
C ILE A 40 5.46 2.51 12.12
N SER A 41 5.51 2.68 13.44
CA SER A 41 4.34 2.99 14.25
C SER A 41 4.01 4.48 14.22
N LYS A 42 2.80 4.83 14.63
CA LYS A 42 2.38 6.23 14.84
C LYS A 42 3.34 6.97 15.79
N ALA A 43 3.70 6.35 16.91
CA ALA A 43 4.64 6.95 17.86
C ALA A 43 6.01 7.30 17.23
N MET A 44 6.53 6.44 16.34
CA MET A 44 7.78 6.74 15.65
C MET A 44 7.63 7.89 14.66
N MET A 45 6.50 8.01 13.97
CA MET A 45 6.23 9.12 13.05
C MET A 45 6.04 10.45 13.81
N GLU A 46 5.44 10.43 15.00
CA GLU A 46 5.30 11.61 15.88
C GLU A 46 6.66 12.08 16.43
N LEU A 47 7.57 11.16 16.77
CA LEU A 47 8.91 11.49 17.23
C LEU A 47 9.82 12.05 16.10
N ASN A 48 9.60 11.62 14.87
CA ASN A 48 10.39 12.05 13.73
C ASN A 48 9.51 12.34 12.51
N PRO A 49 8.88 13.52 12.43
CA PRO A 49 7.99 13.88 11.34
C PRO A 49 8.68 13.99 9.98
N ASN A 50 10.01 14.03 9.95
CA ASN A 50 10.81 14.04 8.71
C ASN A 50 11.42 12.67 8.39
N LEU A 51 10.75 11.58 8.81
CA LEU A 51 11.21 10.23 8.57
C LEU A 51 11.30 9.92 7.07
N PHE A 52 12.52 9.60 6.63
CA PHE A 52 12.81 9.16 5.27
C PHE A 52 13.02 7.65 5.26
N MET A 53 12.34 6.98 4.35
CA MET A 53 12.75 5.68 3.86
C MET A 53 13.37 5.87 2.48
N LYS A 54 14.32 5.02 2.11
CA LYS A 54 15.15 5.16 0.90
C LYS A 54 14.37 5.54 -0.37
N ASP A 55 13.12 5.15 -0.49
CA ASP A 55 12.28 5.39 -1.66
C ASP A 55 10.85 5.81 -1.25
N LEU A 56 10.66 6.30 -0.03
CA LEU A 56 9.35 6.65 0.48
C LEU A 56 9.45 7.80 1.48
N TYR A 57 9.02 8.98 1.09
CA TYR A 57 8.95 10.14 1.96
C TYR A 57 7.55 10.29 2.52
N ILE A 58 7.38 10.03 3.82
CA ILE A 58 6.08 10.07 4.51
C ILE A 58 5.89 11.30 5.40
N GLY A 59 6.93 12.10 5.64
CA GLY A 59 6.91 13.20 6.62
C GLY A 59 5.76 14.18 6.44
N LYS A 60 5.37 14.46 5.20
CA LYS A 60 4.26 15.40 4.90
C LYS A 60 2.85 14.86 5.19
N VAL A 61 2.74 13.55 5.42
CA VAL A 61 1.44 12.89 5.68
C VAL A 61 1.45 12.08 6.97
N ALA A 62 2.58 12.09 7.69
CA ALA A 62 2.82 11.30 8.90
C ALA A 62 1.74 11.52 9.98
N GLU A 63 1.24 12.74 10.12
CA GLU A 63 0.20 13.11 11.10
C GLU A 63 -1.13 12.37 10.88
N HIS A 64 -1.40 11.97 9.62
CA HIS A 64 -2.62 11.24 9.26
C HIS A 64 -2.42 9.73 9.21
N LEU A 65 -1.21 9.24 9.48
CA LEU A 65 -0.88 7.81 9.45
C LEU A 65 -0.89 7.20 10.85
N ASN A 66 -1.39 5.99 10.95
CA ASN A 66 -1.32 5.14 12.14
C ASN A 66 -0.16 4.16 12.05
N SER A 67 0.13 3.65 10.86
CA SER A 67 1.25 2.74 10.62
C SER A 67 1.67 2.74 9.16
N VAL A 68 2.95 2.40 8.94
CA VAL A 68 3.50 2.07 7.63
C VAL A 68 4.22 0.73 7.72
N GLN A 69 3.94 -0.15 6.77
CA GLN A 69 4.55 -1.47 6.64
C GLN A 69 5.18 -1.58 5.26
N VAL A 70 6.41 -2.04 5.20
CA VAL A 70 7.10 -2.28 3.94
C VAL A 70 7.68 -3.68 3.93
N LEU A 71 7.45 -4.38 2.85
CA LEU A 71 8.09 -5.65 2.53
C LEU A 71 8.81 -5.51 1.21
N SER A 72 10.03 -6.00 1.10
CA SER A 72 10.74 -6.07 -0.17
C SER A 72 11.55 -7.35 -0.30
N THR A 73 11.63 -7.88 -1.50
CA THR A 73 12.39 -9.09 -1.79
C THR A 73 13.03 -9.03 -3.17
N HIS A 74 14.19 -9.67 -3.29
CA HIS A 74 14.89 -9.94 -4.54
C HIS A 74 14.95 -11.46 -4.83
N ASP A 75 14.47 -12.30 -3.91
CA ASP A 75 14.38 -13.74 -4.11
C ASP A 75 13.23 -14.05 -5.08
N ASN A 76 13.51 -14.73 -6.17
CA ASN A 76 12.52 -15.01 -7.22
C ASN A 76 11.35 -15.86 -6.72
N LYS A 77 11.60 -16.88 -5.89
CA LYS A 77 10.55 -17.77 -5.37
C LYS A 77 9.63 -17.01 -4.41
N VAL A 78 10.22 -16.28 -3.48
CA VAL A 78 9.47 -15.47 -2.50
C VAL A 78 8.69 -14.36 -3.22
N ARG A 79 9.28 -13.77 -4.25
CA ARG A 79 8.64 -12.73 -5.07
C ARG A 79 7.37 -13.22 -5.74
N GLU A 80 7.40 -14.41 -6.35
CA GLU A 80 6.24 -15.01 -7.00
C GLU A 80 5.12 -15.31 -6.01
N GLU A 81 5.47 -15.91 -4.86
CA GLU A 81 4.52 -16.21 -3.79
C GLU A 81 3.89 -14.93 -3.22
N MET A 82 4.72 -13.94 -2.85
CA MET A 82 4.28 -12.66 -2.33
C MET A 82 3.40 -11.91 -3.34
N ALA A 83 3.77 -11.91 -4.64
CA ALA A 83 2.97 -11.28 -5.69
C ALA A 83 1.58 -11.93 -5.83
N LYS A 84 1.48 -13.26 -5.66
CA LYS A 84 0.19 -13.97 -5.66
C LYS A 84 -0.68 -13.56 -4.48
N ASP A 85 -0.10 -13.50 -3.29
CA ASP A 85 -0.83 -13.14 -2.07
C ASP A 85 -1.27 -11.66 -2.09
N ILE A 86 -0.40 -10.75 -2.55
CA ILE A 86 -0.76 -9.34 -2.75
C ILE A 86 -1.92 -9.22 -3.74
N ARG A 87 -1.89 -9.96 -4.85
CA ARG A 87 -2.96 -9.94 -5.85
C ARG A 87 -4.29 -10.40 -5.24
N SER A 88 -4.28 -11.46 -4.46
CA SER A 88 -5.46 -11.94 -3.74
C SER A 88 -6.01 -10.89 -2.76
N LEU A 89 -5.12 -10.18 -2.07
CA LEU A 89 -5.49 -9.10 -1.16
C LEU A 89 -6.18 -7.94 -1.88
N VAL A 90 -5.59 -7.43 -2.96
CA VAL A 90 -6.09 -6.23 -3.66
C VAL A 90 -7.29 -6.50 -4.55
N GLN A 91 -7.54 -7.75 -4.93
CA GLN A 91 -8.74 -8.17 -5.67
C GLN A 91 -10.00 -8.21 -4.79
N SER A 92 -9.87 -8.08 -3.48
CA SER A 92 -11.04 -7.96 -2.61
C SER A 92 -11.85 -6.70 -2.94
N SER A 93 -13.17 -6.76 -2.83
CA SER A 93 -14.10 -5.65 -3.14
C SER A 93 -13.88 -4.37 -2.32
N LYS A 94 -13.01 -4.43 -1.31
CA LYS A 94 -12.72 -3.29 -0.44
C LYS A 94 -11.68 -2.33 -1.04
N TYR A 95 -10.88 -2.77 -2.02
CA TYR A 95 -9.84 -1.95 -2.63
C TYR A 95 -10.23 -1.45 -4.01
N GLU A 96 -9.99 -0.17 -4.23
CA GLU A 96 -10.13 0.53 -5.50
C GLU A 96 -8.73 0.75 -6.10
N LEU A 97 -8.54 0.39 -7.36
CA LEU A 97 -7.31 0.69 -8.10
C LEU A 97 -7.28 2.18 -8.42
N LEU A 98 -6.31 2.90 -7.84
CA LEU A 98 -6.14 4.33 -8.05
C LEU A 98 -5.19 4.61 -9.22
N MET A 99 -4.12 3.82 -9.35
CA MET A 99 -3.12 3.98 -10.42
C MET A 99 -2.52 2.64 -10.80
N LYS A 100 -2.29 2.47 -12.08
CA LYS A 100 -1.51 1.36 -12.63
C LYS A 100 -0.57 1.89 -13.70
N GLN A 101 0.71 1.58 -13.54
CA GLN A 101 1.76 1.85 -14.50
C GLN A 101 2.46 0.55 -14.86
N LYS A 102 2.81 0.39 -16.12
CA LYS A 102 3.54 -0.77 -16.61
C LYS A 102 4.55 -0.31 -17.65
N SER A 103 5.78 -0.79 -17.53
CA SER A 103 6.83 -0.72 -18.53
C SER A 103 7.24 -2.12 -18.97
N THR A 104 8.25 -2.24 -19.81
CA THR A 104 8.76 -3.53 -20.28
C THR A 104 9.32 -4.40 -19.16
N VAL A 105 9.93 -3.76 -18.14
CA VAL A 105 10.69 -4.46 -17.10
C VAL A 105 10.19 -4.18 -15.67
N SER A 106 9.23 -3.26 -15.52
CA SER A 106 8.74 -2.84 -14.21
C SER A 106 7.27 -2.47 -14.25
N GLY A 107 6.65 -2.39 -13.10
CA GLY A 107 5.29 -1.91 -12.94
C GLY A 107 5.02 -1.41 -11.54
N SER A 108 4.04 -0.54 -11.40
CA SER A 108 3.54 -0.11 -10.12
C SER A 108 2.02 -0.02 -10.13
N GLU A 109 1.44 -0.36 -9.01
CA GLU A 109 0.01 -0.29 -8.79
C GLU A 109 -0.25 0.35 -7.43
N VAL A 110 -1.24 1.21 -7.37
CA VAL A 110 -1.68 1.88 -6.14
C VAL A 110 -3.15 1.59 -5.93
N TYR A 111 -3.47 1.10 -4.75
CA TYR A 111 -4.83 0.76 -4.34
C TYR A 111 -5.19 1.52 -3.08
N VAL A 112 -6.45 1.87 -2.94
CA VAL A 112 -6.98 2.55 -1.75
C VAL A 112 -8.24 1.86 -1.24
N ASN A 113 -8.41 1.89 0.08
CA ASN A 113 -9.67 1.59 0.73
C ASN A 113 -10.22 2.87 1.36
N ARG A 114 -11.43 3.28 0.97
CA ARG A 114 -12.07 4.50 1.42
C ARG A 114 -13.19 4.23 2.41
N LYS A 115 -13.34 5.17 3.35
CA LYS A 115 -14.54 5.24 4.20
C LYS A 115 -15.01 6.71 4.20
N GLY A 116 -16.08 6.98 3.45
CA GLY A 116 -16.50 8.35 3.16
C GLY A 116 -15.44 9.11 2.37
N SER A 117 -15.09 10.33 2.80
CA SER A 117 -14.07 11.17 2.18
C SER A 117 -12.63 10.82 2.57
N LYS A 118 -12.42 9.89 3.51
CA LYS A 118 -11.08 9.50 4.00
C LYS A 118 -10.60 8.21 3.36
N VAL A 119 -9.31 8.17 3.05
CA VAL A 119 -8.60 6.95 2.70
C VAL A 119 -8.07 6.33 3.99
N LYS A 120 -8.57 5.14 4.30
CA LYS A 120 -8.19 4.39 5.50
C LYS A 120 -6.96 3.52 5.30
N GLU A 121 -6.78 3.04 4.08
CA GLU A 121 -5.67 2.17 3.72
C GLU A 121 -5.17 2.55 2.32
N LEU A 122 -3.87 2.57 2.16
CA LEU A 122 -3.19 2.74 0.89
C LEU A 122 -2.23 1.57 0.71
N ILE A 123 -2.29 0.93 -0.44
CA ILE A 123 -1.35 -0.12 -0.85
C ILE A 123 -0.61 0.36 -2.09
N MET A 124 0.72 0.26 -2.07
CA MET A 124 1.54 0.43 -3.25
C MET A 124 2.30 -0.87 -3.52
N VAL A 125 2.25 -1.33 -4.75
CA VAL A 125 2.97 -2.50 -5.22
C VAL A 125 3.92 -2.05 -6.33
N MET A 126 5.20 -2.26 -6.12
CA MET A 126 6.25 -1.91 -7.09
C MET A 126 6.96 -3.19 -7.50
N ASN A 127 6.82 -3.56 -8.76
CA ASN A 127 7.42 -4.76 -9.34
C ASN A 127 8.53 -4.33 -10.30
N GLY A 128 9.77 -4.56 -9.92
CA GLY A 128 10.94 -4.35 -10.76
C GLY A 128 11.34 -5.62 -11.53
N ALA A 129 12.39 -5.54 -12.34
CA ALA A 129 12.91 -6.68 -13.10
C ALA A 129 13.28 -7.88 -12.19
N SER A 130 13.88 -7.60 -11.03
CA SER A 130 14.35 -8.60 -10.07
C SER A 130 13.90 -8.35 -8.63
N SER A 131 12.94 -7.46 -8.42
CA SER A 131 12.49 -7.08 -7.07
C SER A 131 10.98 -6.89 -7.00
N LEU A 132 10.43 -7.10 -5.82
CA LEU A 132 9.07 -6.75 -5.47
C LEU A 132 9.10 -5.96 -4.17
N LYS A 133 8.42 -4.80 -4.15
CA LYS A 133 8.21 -4.02 -2.95
C LYS A 133 6.70 -3.84 -2.74
N PHE A 134 6.25 -4.10 -1.54
CA PHE A 134 4.90 -3.87 -1.07
C PHE A 134 4.93 -2.85 0.06
N VAL A 135 4.14 -1.81 -0.07
CA VAL A 135 3.97 -0.78 0.96
C VAL A 135 2.50 -0.72 1.35
N TYR A 136 2.24 -0.81 2.62
CA TYR A 136 0.91 -0.66 3.21
C TYR A 136 0.92 0.50 4.21
N MET A 137 0.00 1.40 4.06
CA MET A 137 -0.21 2.53 4.97
C MET A 137 -1.63 2.49 5.49
N GLU A 138 -1.77 2.66 6.80
CA GLU A 138 -3.05 2.75 7.49
C GLU A 138 -3.17 4.12 8.17
N GLY A 139 -4.34 4.76 8.05
CA GLY A 139 -4.57 6.07 8.69
C GLY A 139 -5.89 6.71 8.29
N ASP A 140 -5.96 8.01 8.52
CA ASP A 140 -7.10 8.88 8.16
C ASP A 140 -6.70 9.89 7.07
N MET A 141 -6.12 9.39 5.98
CA MET A 141 -5.54 10.20 4.92
C MET A 141 -6.60 10.96 4.13
N THR A 142 -6.27 12.17 3.73
CA THR A 142 -7.06 12.98 2.80
C THR A 142 -6.66 12.70 1.35
N THR A 143 -7.45 13.18 0.40
CA THR A 143 -7.06 13.13 -1.02
C THR A 143 -5.77 13.90 -1.29
N ASP A 144 -5.53 15.00 -0.56
CA ASP A 144 -4.30 15.80 -0.70
C ASP A 144 -3.07 15.07 -0.15
N ASP A 145 -3.23 14.26 0.90
CA ASP A 145 -2.14 13.41 1.38
C ASP A 145 -1.73 12.39 0.32
N ILE A 146 -2.71 11.79 -0.35
CA ILE A 146 -2.43 10.85 -1.43
C ILE A 146 -1.70 11.56 -2.59
N LYS A 147 -2.13 12.75 -2.99
CA LYS A 147 -1.43 13.54 -4.01
C LYS A 147 0.03 13.84 -3.60
N LYS A 148 0.26 14.26 -2.35
CA LYS A 148 1.60 14.53 -1.83
C LYS A 148 2.48 13.27 -1.89
N LEU A 149 1.97 12.12 -1.43
CA LEU A 149 2.69 10.84 -1.52
C LEU A 149 3.07 10.50 -2.96
N MET A 150 2.15 10.65 -3.90
CA MET A 150 2.38 10.36 -5.31
C MET A 150 3.41 11.29 -5.95
N LEU A 151 3.36 12.59 -5.64
CA LEU A 151 4.31 13.59 -6.15
C LEU A 151 5.75 13.31 -5.66
N TYR A 152 5.93 12.98 -4.37
CA TYR A 152 7.25 12.66 -3.84
C TYR A 152 7.84 11.38 -4.42
N GLN A 153 7.01 10.41 -4.73
CA GLN A 153 7.47 9.17 -5.35
C GLN A 153 7.87 9.33 -6.81
N SER A 154 7.25 10.25 -7.53
CA SER A 154 7.63 10.58 -8.90
C SER A 154 8.98 11.29 -8.99
N THR A 155 9.39 11.98 -7.93
CA THR A 155 10.67 12.73 -7.86
C THR A 155 11.82 11.86 -7.37
N SER A 156 11.54 10.81 -6.61
CA SER A 156 12.54 9.82 -6.18
C SER A 156 12.82 8.87 -7.33
N GLN A 157 13.99 8.91 -7.92
CA GLN A 157 14.44 8.26 -9.17
C GLN A 157 14.19 6.76 -9.34
N ASN A 158 13.37 6.12 -8.52
CA ASN A 158 13.04 4.69 -8.60
C ASN A 158 11.55 4.39 -8.74
N PHE A 159 10.70 5.39 -8.68
CA PHE A 159 9.33 5.27 -9.12
C PHE A 159 9.31 5.73 -10.57
N ILE A 160 9.54 4.81 -11.50
CA ILE A 160 9.60 5.10 -12.92
C ILE A 160 8.19 5.47 -13.42
N ILE A 161 7.82 6.71 -13.21
CA ILE A 161 7.00 7.39 -14.17
C ILE A 161 8.03 7.83 -15.20
N SER A 162 8.13 7.11 -16.32
CA SER A 162 8.93 7.57 -17.46
C SER A 162 8.53 9.02 -17.75
N GLY A 163 9.51 9.91 -17.66
CA GLY A 163 9.36 11.35 -17.51
C GLY A 163 8.72 12.11 -18.66
N ASP A 164 8.01 11.47 -19.58
CA ASP A 164 7.48 12.12 -20.77
C ASP A 164 6.08 12.69 -20.61
N LEU A 165 5.34 12.30 -19.58
CA LEU A 165 3.95 12.77 -19.42
C LEU A 165 3.76 13.94 -18.45
N PHE A 166 4.71 14.19 -17.53
CA PHE A 166 4.60 15.29 -16.55
C PHE A 166 5.50 16.48 -16.83
N TYR A 167 6.54 16.35 -17.68
CA TYR A 167 7.41 17.47 -18.07
C TYR A 167 6.83 18.34 -19.20
N ALA A 168 5.77 17.93 -19.85
CA ALA A 168 5.20 18.68 -20.97
C ALA A 168 4.46 19.98 -20.54
N ASN A 169 4.12 20.17 -19.24
CA ASN A 169 3.32 21.30 -18.78
C ASN A 169 3.99 22.26 -17.82
N ASN A 170 5.27 22.10 -17.47
CA ASN A 170 5.98 23.05 -16.60
C ASN A 170 7.35 23.44 -17.17
N LYS A 171 7.38 24.05 -18.36
CA LYS A 171 8.51 24.91 -18.74
C LYS A 171 8.27 26.28 -18.11
N PRO A 172 9.17 26.79 -17.26
CA PRO A 172 9.15 28.21 -16.92
C PRO A 172 9.45 29.01 -18.17
N VAL A 173 8.63 30.01 -18.39
CA VAL A 173 8.81 31.06 -19.40
C VAL A 173 9.98 31.96 -18.98
#